data_fc17aa5ca52a25d3c28c7480ceaa1873
#
_entry.id   fc17aa5ca52a25d3c28c7480ceaa1873
#
_cell.length_a   1.000
_cell.length_b   1.000
_cell.length_c   1.000
_cell.angle_alpha   90.00
_cell.angle_beta   90.00
_cell.angle_gamma   90.00
#
_symmetry.space_group_name_H-M   'P 1'
#
loop_
_entity.id
_entity.type
_entity.pdbx_description
1 polymer ?
#
loop_
_entity_poly.entity_id
_entity_poly.type
_entity_poly.pdbx_seq_one_letter_code
_entity_poly.pdbx_strand_id
1 'polypeptide(L)'
;MRNPMPSALTIGILAAAMLAAAAASAPAQLQDQTRVAPTNDLSNPYARVHPWGELPDPYAPGAYDERASFMGAAEGPDGNIYLLSRCLQNSCTGRSEPALLKLDPSGRLLLSWGSGMFDFPHGFDVDDEGNVWVADQRGHRVVKFDAEGNHLMTIGQRGTAGDPPLVNEPTGVVVAPSGEIFITEGHSFASGANRVTKYAADGTFLLSWGETGSGPGEFNVPHTIALDSQGRLFVGDRANNRIQIFDQQGTLLDVWYQFGRPSGIAIGADDRIYVADSESWGTDNPGWKKGIRVGSARDGSVQYLIEDLEPTAIEHSGAEGVGVDSAGNVYGGVVRRRMIEKHVPNGEATALPGENAPPHVGHVAYGFPGAPGGRSLAATASAEIGTLVLHANFAAGDLSDYGAMRRHAGHVLHLLEPAEGASGPGLGLGVIPAVEALVSHLERAAGEAGASDNLRTHAGHVSAIAAGLLANARQASGLARQLGEAVSIRRAAPLVARVRALAYQIAEGFDVDGDGRMSFDGEAGMQQLEAHLYLLLEGESLPRELR
;
A
#
# COMPACT_ATOMS: atom_id res chain seq x y z
N MET A 1 23.27 75.07 65.81
CA MET A 1 21.94 75.58 65.36
C MET A 1 21.65 74.98 63.98
N ARG A 2 20.57 74.25 63.88
CA ARG A 2 19.79 73.89 62.68
C ARG A 2 20.45 73.52 61.40
N ASN A 3 20.22 72.24 61.05
CA ASN A 3 20.22 71.61 59.75
C ASN A 3 19.60 72.43 58.60
N PRO A 4 19.85 72.08 57.28
CA PRO A 4 18.98 71.06 56.74
C PRO A 4 19.69 70.00 55.88
N MET A 5 19.00 68.86 55.71
CA MET A 5 19.31 67.68 54.84
C MET A 5 19.27 68.03 53.33
N PRO A 6 19.96 67.25 52.49
CA PRO A 6 19.62 67.16 51.11
C PRO A 6 18.80 65.89 50.80
N SER A 7 17.85 66.10 49.91
CA SER A 7 16.88 65.16 49.35
C SER A 7 17.44 63.89 48.67
N ALA A 8 16.81 62.81 48.99
CA ALA A 8 17.02 61.50 48.36
C ALA A 8 16.54 61.52 46.91
N LEU A 9 17.44 61.10 46.00
CA LEU A 9 17.12 60.82 44.60
C LEU A 9 16.69 59.34 44.49
N THR A 10 15.38 59.12 44.24
CA THR A 10 14.80 57.78 44.07
C THR A 10 15.05 57.33 42.61
N ILE A 11 15.91 56.34 42.42
CA ILE A 11 16.09 55.65 41.14
C ILE A 11 15.01 54.57 41.06
N GLY A 12 14.01 54.79 40.22
CA GLY A 12 12.99 53.80 39.89
C GLY A 12 13.54 52.78 38.88
N ILE A 13 13.71 51.55 39.33
CA ILE A 13 13.98 50.40 38.41
C ILE A 13 12.64 49.94 37.87
N LEU A 14 12.38 50.21 36.59
CA LEU A 14 11.28 49.56 35.84
C LEU A 14 11.70 48.11 35.56
N ALA A 15 11.15 47.15 36.29
CA ALA A 15 11.17 45.73 35.91
C ALA A 15 10.06 45.51 34.87
N ALA A 16 10.44 45.40 33.58
CA ALA A 16 9.54 44.92 32.54
C ALA A 16 9.38 43.42 32.72
N ALA A 17 8.27 42.98 33.31
CA ALA A 17 7.85 41.59 33.29
C ALA A 17 7.37 41.25 31.87
N MET A 18 8.18 40.53 31.09
CA MET A 18 7.69 39.86 29.88
C MET A 18 6.83 38.66 30.32
N LEU A 19 5.51 38.83 30.31
CA LEU A 19 4.57 37.70 30.27
C LEU A 19 4.71 37.07 28.87
N ALA A 20 5.46 35.96 28.76
CA ALA A 20 5.30 35.05 27.67
C ALA A 20 3.92 34.38 27.85
N ALA A 21 2.93 34.85 27.11
CA ALA A 21 1.68 34.14 26.96
C ALA A 21 2.01 32.89 26.11
N ALA A 22 2.16 31.74 26.78
CA ALA A 22 2.03 30.46 26.13
C ALA A 22 0.63 30.41 25.52
N ALA A 23 0.52 30.58 24.22
CA ALA A 23 -0.69 30.28 23.49
C ALA A 23 -0.91 28.76 23.68
N ALA A 24 -1.81 28.41 24.61
CA ALA A 24 -2.35 27.06 24.67
C ALA A 24 -3.01 26.81 23.30
N SER A 25 -2.39 26.00 22.46
CA SER A 25 -3.04 25.50 21.25
C SER A 25 -4.34 24.84 21.68
N ALA A 26 -5.46 25.28 21.09
CA ALA A 26 -6.73 24.58 21.25
C ALA A 26 -6.50 23.10 20.89
N PRO A 27 -7.09 22.15 21.65
CA PRO A 27 -6.97 20.75 21.31
C PRO A 27 -7.44 20.55 19.87
N ALA A 28 -6.61 19.93 19.05
CA ALA A 28 -6.93 19.62 17.67
C ALA A 28 -8.27 18.86 17.66
N GLN A 29 -9.23 19.31 16.85
CA GLN A 29 -10.46 18.55 16.64
C GLN A 29 -10.07 17.33 15.82
N LEU A 30 -9.92 16.18 16.49
CA LEU A 30 -9.61 14.91 15.85
C LEU A 30 -10.62 14.63 14.73
N GLN A 31 -10.12 14.25 13.56
CA GLN A 31 -10.98 13.90 12.43
C GLN A 31 -11.86 12.69 12.77
N ASP A 32 -13.09 12.71 12.27
CA ASP A 32 -14.01 11.58 12.38
C ASP A 32 -13.87 10.72 11.13
N GLN A 33 -13.39 9.49 11.29
CA GLN A 33 -13.18 8.52 10.21
C GLN A 33 -14.39 8.38 9.28
N THR A 34 -15.60 8.44 9.83
CA THR A 34 -16.85 8.25 9.05
C THR A 34 -17.14 9.42 8.09
N ARG A 35 -16.38 10.52 8.18
CA ARG A 35 -16.58 11.73 7.37
C ARG A 35 -15.51 11.91 6.30
N VAL A 36 -14.50 11.04 6.25
CA VAL A 36 -13.42 11.16 5.28
C VAL A 36 -13.75 10.29 4.06
N ALA A 37 -13.98 10.96 2.92
CA ALA A 37 -14.16 10.27 1.65
C ALA A 37 -12.82 9.74 1.11
N PRO A 38 -12.82 8.60 0.40
CA PRO A 38 -11.63 8.09 -0.27
C PRO A 38 -11.01 9.10 -1.25
N THR A 39 -9.70 9.32 -1.14
CA THR A 39 -8.92 10.20 -2.03
C THR A 39 -8.44 9.40 -3.26
N ASN A 40 -9.36 8.87 -4.04
CA ASN A 40 -9.09 7.95 -5.15
C ASN A 40 -8.95 8.62 -6.52
N ASP A 41 -9.54 9.81 -6.69
CA ASP A 41 -9.67 10.44 -8.01
C ASP A 41 -8.75 11.68 -8.12
N LEU A 42 -7.53 11.54 -7.60
CA LEU A 42 -6.51 12.57 -7.65
C LEU A 42 -5.61 12.38 -8.88
N SER A 43 -5.09 13.49 -9.42
CA SER A 43 -4.12 13.45 -10.52
C SER A 43 -2.81 12.80 -10.10
N ASN A 44 -2.09 12.22 -11.08
CA ASN A 44 -0.77 11.66 -10.89
C ASN A 44 0.27 12.43 -11.71
N PRO A 45 1.09 13.31 -11.12
CA PRO A 45 2.14 14.03 -11.82
C PRO A 45 3.48 13.28 -11.88
N TYR A 46 3.47 11.96 -11.69
CA TYR A 46 4.66 11.13 -11.73
C TYR A 46 4.60 10.15 -12.90
N ALA A 47 5.73 9.99 -13.58
CA ALA A 47 5.93 8.95 -14.59
C ALA A 47 6.68 7.77 -13.98
N ARG A 48 6.22 6.56 -14.22
CA ARG A 48 6.90 5.34 -13.79
C ARG A 48 8.12 5.06 -14.64
N VAL A 49 9.24 4.76 -14.01
CA VAL A 49 10.46 4.25 -14.67
C VAL A 49 10.57 2.76 -14.40
N HIS A 50 10.47 1.95 -15.45
CA HIS A 50 10.56 0.50 -15.34
C HIS A 50 11.24 -0.11 -16.58
N PRO A 51 12.23 -1.03 -16.43
CA PRO A 51 12.88 -1.35 -15.16
C PRO A 51 13.73 -0.18 -14.63
N TRP A 52 13.95 -0.12 -13.33
CA TRP A 52 14.91 0.80 -12.73
C TRP A 52 15.95 0.00 -11.93
N GLY A 53 17.22 0.36 -12.14
CA GLY A 53 18.37 -0.25 -11.49
C GLY A 53 18.93 -1.45 -12.24
N GLU A 54 20.24 -1.56 -12.18
CA GLU A 54 21.00 -2.73 -12.65
C GLU A 54 21.20 -3.70 -11.47
N LEU A 55 20.12 -4.41 -11.12
CA LEU A 55 20.13 -5.33 -9.99
C LEU A 55 20.57 -6.74 -10.46
N PRO A 56 21.53 -7.39 -9.76
CA PRO A 56 21.90 -8.77 -10.03
C PRO A 56 20.82 -9.75 -9.55
N ASP A 57 20.87 -11.00 -10.03
CA ASP A 57 20.06 -12.06 -9.44
C ASP A 57 20.35 -12.21 -7.93
N PRO A 58 19.34 -12.45 -7.10
CA PRO A 58 17.90 -12.64 -7.38
C PRO A 58 17.07 -11.35 -7.34
N TYR A 59 17.66 -10.18 -7.45
CA TYR A 59 17.00 -8.86 -7.34
C TYR A 59 16.57 -8.32 -8.70
N ALA A 60 17.15 -8.83 -9.79
CA ALA A 60 16.81 -8.45 -11.15
C ALA A 60 15.40 -8.91 -11.54
N PRO A 61 14.74 -8.22 -12.50
CA PRO A 61 13.50 -8.71 -13.07
C PRO A 61 13.68 -10.12 -13.68
N GLY A 62 12.89 -11.08 -13.25
CA GLY A 62 12.96 -12.48 -13.67
C GLY A 62 11.64 -13.20 -13.40
N ALA A 63 11.62 -14.55 -13.36
CA ALA A 63 10.44 -15.29 -12.96
C ALA A 63 10.03 -14.96 -11.51
N TYR A 64 8.72 -14.86 -11.27
CA TYR A 64 8.15 -14.38 -9.99
C TYR A 64 8.72 -15.12 -8.77
N ASP A 65 8.86 -16.46 -8.86
CA ASP A 65 9.30 -17.29 -7.73
C ASP A 65 10.81 -17.19 -7.43
N GLU A 66 11.58 -16.63 -8.36
CA GLU A 66 13.05 -16.54 -8.29
C GLU A 66 13.53 -15.15 -7.87
N ARG A 67 12.62 -14.22 -7.55
CA ARG A 67 12.96 -12.84 -7.19
C ARG A 67 12.88 -12.58 -5.70
N ALA A 68 13.69 -11.64 -5.24
CA ALA A 68 13.59 -11.09 -3.88
C ALA A 68 12.48 -10.03 -3.77
N SER A 69 11.80 -10.01 -2.62
CA SER A 69 10.83 -8.96 -2.29
C SER A 69 11.55 -7.71 -1.77
N PHE A 70 10.99 -6.53 -2.05
CA PHE A 70 11.50 -5.26 -1.54
C PHE A 70 10.52 -4.59 -0.59
N MET A 71 11.06 -4.00 0.48
CA MET A 71 10.29 -3.26 1.49
C MET A 71 10.26 -1.76 1.23
N GLY A 72 11.21 -1.21 0.52
CA GLY A 72 11.27 0.21 0.24
C GLY A 72 12.67 0.68 -0.12
N ALA A 73 12.80 2.00 -0.25
CA ALA A 73 14.05 2.70 -0.50
C ALA A 73 14.21 3.90 0.44
N ALA A 74 15.45 4.34 0.65
CA ALA A 74 15.78 5.60 1.30
C ALA A 74 17.00 6.22 0.61
N GLU A 75 17.04 7.56 0.49
CA GLU A 75 18.24 8.27 0.07
C GLU A 75 19.11 8.55 1.29
N GLY A 76 20.40 8.25 1.20
CA GLY A 76 21.35 8.64 2.22
C GLY A 76 21.94 10.05 1.99
N PRO A 77 22.63 10.64 2.97
CA PRO A 77 23.25 11.95 2.85
C PRO A 77 24.35 12.00 1.78
N ASP A 78 24.82 10.84 1.31
CA ASP A 78 25.76 10.69 0.19
C ASP A 78 25.06 10.71 -1.20
N GLY A 79 23.73 10.90 -1.24
CA GLY A 79 22.92 10.91 -2.44
C GLY A 79 22.71 9.52 -3.08
N ASN A 80 23.16 8.46 -2.43
CA ASN A 80 22.92 7.10 -2.90
C ASN A 80 21.57 6.56 -2.39
N ILE A 81 21.03 5.61 -3.13
CA ILE A 81 19.74 4.99 -2.82
C ILE A 81 19.98 3.64 -2.14
N TYR A 82 19.46 3.51 -0.95
CA TYR A 82 19.51 2.28 -0.17
C TYR A 82 18.19 1.54 -0.34
N LEU A 83 18.25 0.22 -0.58
CA LEU A 83 17.09 -0.65 -0.70
C LEU A 83 17.11 -1.69 0.43
N LEU A 84 15.95 -1.94 1.02
CA LEU A 84 15.73 -3.06 1.93
C LEU A 84 15.00 -4.19 1.21
N SER A 85 15.63 -5.36 1.17
CA SER A 85 15.08 -6.60 0.60
C SER A 85 14.65 -7.57 1.70
N ARG A 86 13.52 -8.23 1.49
CA ARG A 86 13.03 -9.33 2.34
C ARG A 86 13.41 -10.69 1.77
N CYS A 87 14.51 -10.76 1.02
CA CYS A 87 15.07 -11.97 0.39
C CYS A 87 14.06 -12.74 -0.48
N LEU A 88 14.39 -13.96 -0.89
CA LEU A 88 13.49 -14.82 -1.65
C LEU A 88 12.30 -15.29 -0.79
N GLN A 89 11.16 -15.53 -1.42
CA GLN A 89 9.94 -16.01 -0.78
C GLN A 89 9.45 -15.11 0.38
N ASN A 90 9.75 -13.80 0.28
CA ASN A 90 9.35 -12.81 1.27
C ASN A 90 9.79 -13.17 2.71
N SER A 91 10.98 -13.74 2.87
CA SER A 91 11.58 -14.08 4.17
C SER A 91 13.09 -14.25 4.04
N CYS A 92 13.87 -13.70 4.98
CA CYS A 92 15.33 -13.89 5.05
C CYS A 92 15.73 -15.03 6.01
N THR A 93 14.78 -15.68 6.70
CA THR A 93 15.08 -16.78 7.63
C THR A 93 15.78 -17.93 6.90
N GLY A 94 17.02 -18.23 7.32
CA GLY A 94 17.82 -19.30 6.71
C GLY A 94 18.35 -18.99 5.31
N ARG A 95 18.30 -17.72 4.88
CA ARG A 95 18.75 -17.24 3.57
C ARG A 95 20.12 -16.60 3.66
N SER A 96 20.85 -16.64 2.54
CA SER A 96 22.18 -16.06 2.39
C SER A 96 22.24 -14.83 1.48
N GLU A 97 21.11 -14.48 0.85
CA GLU A 97 21.03 -13.28 0.02
C GLU A 97 21.21 -12.02 0.89
N PRO A 98 21.95 -11.00 0.43
CA PRO A 98 22.04 -9.72 1.13
C PRO A 98 20.67 -9.07 1.30
N ALA A 99 20.36 -8.58 2.50
CA ALA A 99 19.09 -7.87 2.74
C ALA A 99 19.18 -6.39 2.38
N LEU A 100 20.37 -5.82 2.30
CA LEU A 100 20.60 -4.41 2.04
C LEU A 100 21.40 -4.24 0.76
N LEU A 101 20.97 -3.28 -0.08
CA LEU A 101 21.65 -2.88 -1.31
C LEU A 101 21.82 -1.36 -1.33
N LYS A 102 23.00 -0.88 -1.74
CA LYS A 102 23.30 0.52 -1.97
C LYS A 102 23.55 0.74 -3.45
N LEU A 103 22.80 1.66 -4.06
CA LEU A 103 22.86 2.00 -5.48
C LEU A 103 23.20 3.47 -5.64
N ASP A 104 23.86 3.82 -6.75
CA ASP A 104 23.94 5.22 -7.15
C ASP A 104 22.58 5.72 -7.70
N PRO A 105 22.38 7.04 -7.88
CA PRO A 105 21.10 7.58 -8.36
C PRO A 105 20.68 7.07 -9.75
N SER A 106 21.63 6.54 -10.55
CA SER A 106 21.32 5.91 -11.84
C SER A 106 20.76 4.50 -11.70
N GLY A 107 20.87 3.89 -10.50
CA GLY A 107 20.42 2.53 -10.21
C GLY A 107 21.52 1.47 -10.34
N ARG A 108 22.81 1.87 -10.47
CA ARG A 108 23.94 0.94 -10.49
C ARG A 108 24.27 0.48 -9.07
N LEU A 109 24.38 -0.83 -8.85
CA LEU A 109 24.74 -1.40 -7.55
C LEU A 109 26.17 -1.02 -7.16
N LEU A 110 26.33 -0.47 -5.96
CA LEU A 110 27.62 -0.10 -5.36
C LEU A 110 28.06 -1.09 -4.28
N LEU A 111 27.12 -1.52 -3.42
CA LEU A 111 27.39 -2.38 -2.28
C LEU A 111 26.15 -3.21 -1.94
N SER A 112 26.38 -4.42 -1.38
CA SER A 112 25.30 -5.23 -0.78
C SER A 112 25.82 -5.94 0.47
N TRP A 113 24.98 -6.03 1.53
CA TRP A 113 25.38 -6.63 2.83
C TRP A 113 24.18 -7.18 3.59
N GLY A 114 24.43 -7.69 4.81
CA GLY A 114 23.40 -8.24 5.69
C GLY A 114 23.01 -9.69 5.37
N SER A 115 23.85 -10.43 4.61
CA SER A 115 23.64 -11.85 4.29
C SER A 115 23.51 -12.71 5.53
N GLY A 116 22.40 -13.47 5.69
CA GLY A 116 22.15 -14.34 6.83
C GLY A 116 21.91 -13.63 8.17
N MET A 117 21.89 -12.30 8.16
CA MET A 117 21.75 -11.52 9.40
C MET A 117 20.31 -11.41 9.87
N PHE A 118 19.34 -11.40 8.98
CA PHE A 118 17.93 -11.07 9.26
C PHE A 118 17.02 -12.30 9.19
N ASP A 119 15.91 -12.22 9.91
CA ASP A 119 14.81 -13.17 9.81
C ASP A 119 13.66 -12.60 8.96
N PHE A 120 13.20 -11.38 9.25
CA PHE A 120 12.16 -10.71 8.50
C PHE A 120 12.34 -9.19 8.54
N PRO A 121 13.30 -8.65 7.75
CA PRO A 121 13.53 -7.22 7.71
C PRO A 121 12.27 -6.51 7.21
N HIS A 122 11.85 -5.46 7.92
CA HIS A 122 10.55 -4.84 7.72
C HIS A 122 10.65 -3.35 7.39
N GLY A 123 10.96 -2.49 8.35
CA GLY A 123 11.20 -1.07 8.12
C GLY A 123 12.69 -0.73 8.24
N PHE A 124 13.09 0.38 7.63
CA PHE A 124 14.46 0.87 7.76
C PHE A 124 14.53 2.38 7.60
N ASP A 125 15.63 2.97 8.04
CA ASP A 125 15.95 4.38 7.92
C ASP A 125 17.44 4.56 7.61
N VAL A 126 17.80 5.68 6.99
CA VAL A 126 19.18 6.12 6.80
C VAL A 126 19.32 7.47 7.48
N ASP A 127 20.05 7.51 8.60
CA ASP A 127 20.20 8.72 9.40
C ASP A 127 21.10 9.78 8.73
N ASP A 128 21.10 11.00 9.29
CA ASP A 128 21.87 12.14 8.77
C ASP A 128 23.39 11.90 8.73
N GLU A 129 23.90 10.89 9.48
CA GLU A 129 25.29 10.47 9.48
C GLU A 129 25.59 9.39 8.43
N GLY A 130 24.55 8.90 7.73
CA GLY A 130 24.63 7.85 6.73
C GLY A 130 24.60 6.43 7.29
N ASN A 131 24.24 6.26 8.57
CA ASN A 131 24.06 4.93 9.12
C ASN A 131 22.70 4.35 8.72
N VAL A 132 22.68 3.05 8.48
CA VAL A 132 21.49 2.31 8.07
C VAL A 132 20.92 1.54 9.26
N TRP A 133 19.67 1.81 9.59
CA TRP A 133 18.94 1.18 10.66
C TRP A 133 17.86 0.25 10.11
N VAL A 134 17.78 -0.99 10.58
CA VAL A 134 16.84 -2.00 10.07
C VAL A 134 16.06 -2.63 11.21
N ALA A 135 14.75 -2.57 11.13
CA ALA A 135 13.83 -3.29 11.98
C ALA A 135 13.67 -4.74 11.47
N ASP A 136 14.15 -5.70 12.25
CA ASP A 136 14.02 -7.14 11.98
C ASP A 136 12.83 -7.70 12.77
N GLN A 137 11.65 -7.71 12.13
CA GLN A 137 10.36 -7.97 12.79
C GLN A 137 10.34 -9.32 13.52
N ARG A 138 10.67 -10.42 12.84
CA ARG A 138 10.74 -11.75 13.47
C ARG A 138 12.03 -11.99 14.25
N GLY A 139 13.04 -11.16 13.99
CA GLY A 139 14.26 -11.13 14.78
C GLY A 139 14.11 -10.40 16.11
N HIS A 140 13.01 -9.68 16.34
CA HIS A 140 12.72 -8.89 17.56
C HIS A 140 13.86 -7.92 17.93
N ARG A 141 14.38 -7.19 16.93
CA ARG A 141 15.50 -6.27 17.12
C ARG A 141 15.56 -5.21 16.04
N VAL A 142 16.29 -4.14 16.33
CA VAL A 142 16.72 -3.15 15.35
C VAL A 142 18.25 -3.18 15.27
N VAL A 143 18.79 -3.17 14.05
CA VAL A 143 20.24 -3.30 13.79
C VAL A 143 20.73 -2.06 13.06
N LYS A 144 21.83 -1.48 13.53
CA LYS A 144 22.54 -0.33 12.94
C LYS A 144 23.79 -0.77 12.21
N PHE A 145 24.00 -0.22 11.02
CA PHE A 145 25.22 -0.35 10.22
C PHE A 145 25.78 1.03 9.85
N ASP A 146 27.06 1.12 9.56
CA ASP A 146 27.61 2.28 8.86
C ASP A 146 27.34 2.21 7.35
N ALA A 147 27.74 3.25 6.62
CA ALA A 147 27.55 3.36 5.17
C ALA A 147 28.35 2.33 4.34
N GLU A 148 29.34 1.67 4.97
CA GLU A 148 30.16 0.59 4.42
C GLU A 148 29.62 -0.79 4.76
N GLY A 149 28.52 -0.88 5.52
CA GLY A 149 27.84 -2.11 5.90
C GLY A 149 28.42 -2.81 7.13
N ASN A 150 29.29 -2.15 7.92
CA ASN A 150 29.79 -2.69 9.17
C ASN A 150 28.74 -2.56 10.27
N HIS A 151 28.52 -3.63 11.03
CA HIS A 151 27.60 -3.63 12.16
C HIS A 151 28.11 -2.72 13.28
N LEU A 152 27.27 -1.79 13.74
CA LEU A 152 27.60 -0.83 14.81
C LEU A 152 26.86 -1.12 16.11
N MET A 153 25.55 -1.40 16.06
CA MET A 153 24.70 -1.54 17.25
C MET A 153 23.53 -2.50 16.98
N THR A 154 23.02 -3.07 18.06
CA THR A 154 21.72 -3.81 18.05
C THR A 154 20.90 -3.41 19.27
N ILE A 155 19.64 -3.02 19.06
CA ILE A 155 18.62 -2.84 20.10
C ILE A 155 17.73 -4.07 20.08
N GLY A 156 17.45 -4.66 21.24
CA GLY A 156 16.74 -5.93 21.35
C GLY A 156 17.68 -7.15 21.22
N GLN A 157 17.09 -8.34 21.10
CA GLN A 157 17.85 -9.61 21.05
C GLN A 157 17.18 -10.57 20.06
N ARG A 158 17.97 -11.07 19.09
CA ARG A 158 17.44 -11.99 18.05
C ARG A 158 16.69 -13.17 18.65
N GLY A 159 15.43 -13.34 18.19
CA GLY A 159 14.55 -14.41 18.61
C GLY A 159 13.96 -14.26 20.02
N THR A 160 14.11 -13.11 20.67
CA THR A 160 13.61 -12.85 22.02
C THR A 160 12.69 -11.61 22.00
N ALA A 161 11.39 -11.85 21.98
CA ALA A 161 10.38 -10.81 22.12
C ALA A 161 10.23 -10.39 23.60
N GLY A 162 9.93 -9.13 23.87
CA GLY A 162 9.67 -8.69 25.23
C GLY A 162 9.41 -7.19 25.37
N ASP A 163 9.23 -6.76 26.62
CA ASP A 163 9.14 -5.36 26.96
C ASP A 163 10.52 -4.69 26.99
N PRO A 164 10.59 -3.34 26.82
CA PRO A 164 11.85 -2.62 26.83
C PRO A 164 12.72 -2.94 28.05
N PRO A 165 14.03 -3.09 27.86
CA PRO A 165 14.82 -2.76 26.67
C PRO A 165 14.82 -3.81 25.56
N LEU A 166 14.05 -4.92 25.68
CA LEU A 166 13.77 -5.82 24.58
C LEU A 166 12.80 -5.17 23.59
N VAL A 167 12.70 -5.75 22.40
CA VAL A 167 11.85 -5.28 21.31
C VAL A 167 10.91 -6.41 20.90
N ASN A 168 9.67 -6.08 20.55
CA ASN A 168 8.67 -7.07 20.15
C ASN A 168 8.05 -6.75 18.79
N GLU A 169 8.39 -7.54 17.77
CA GLU A 169 7.91 -7.36 16.38
C GLU A 169 8.08 -5.91 15.87
N PRO A 170 9.31 -5.36 15.80
CA PRO A 170 9.52 -4.01 15.30
C PRO A 170 9.15 -3.90 13.83
N THR A 171 8.38 -2.88 13.48
CA THR A 171 7.84 -2.67 12.13
C THR A 171 8.50 -1.50 11.41
N GLY A 172 8.89 -0.46 12.12
CA GLY A 172 9.56 0.72 11.59
C GLY A 172 10.57 1.27 12.57
N VAL A 173 11.52 2.03 12.06
CA VAL A 173 12.50 2.78 12.83
C VAL A 173 12.73 4.13 12.15
N VAL A 174 12.91 5.20 12.95
CA VAL A 174 13.36 6.51 12.48
C VAL A 174 14.29 7.12 13.52
N VAL A 175 15.30 7.83 13.05
CA VAL A 175 16.29 8.51 13.91
C VAL A 175 16.14 10.01 13.80
N ALA A 176 15.92 10.67 14.92
CA ALA A 176 15.85 12.13 14.96
C ALA A 176 17.24 12.77 14.79
N PRO A 177 17.34 14.03 14.33
CA PRO A 177 18.62 14.76 14.26
C PRO A 177 19.37 14.88 15.60
N SER A 178 18.65 14.70 16.73
CA SER A 178 19.24 14.61 18.08
C SER A 178 19.97 13.28 18.36
N GLY A 179 19.82 12.29 17.46
CA GLY A 179 20.29 10.92 17.63
C GLY A 179 19.31 10.01 18.38
N GLU A 180 18.19 10.51 18.86
CA GLU A 180 17.17 9.68 19.51
C GLU A 180 16.46 8.78 18.50
N ILE A 181 16.20 7.53 18.89
CA ILE A 181 15.71 6.47 18.02
C ILE A 181 14.28 6.15 18.40
N PHE A 182 13.38 6.11 17.42
CA PHE A 182 11.96 5.75 17.60
C PHE A 182 11.65 4.48 16.82
N ILE A 183 11.01 3.52 17.48
CA ILE A 183 10.67 2.20 16.93
C ILE A 183 9.18 1.96 17.10
N THR A 184 8.47 1.60 16.03
CA THR A 184 7.11 1.06 16.11
C THR A 184 7.18 -0.45 16.32
N GLU A 185 6.35 -0.98 17.22
CA GLU A 185 6.32 -2.39 17.59
C GLU A 185 4.89 -2.95 17.51
N GLY A 186 4.74 -4.20 17.06
CA GLY A 186 3.44 -4.89 17.02
C GLY A 186 2.92 -5.13 15.62
N HIS A 187 3.54 -6.06 14.87
CA HIS A 187 3.11 -6.41 13.51
C HIS A 187 1.85 -7.30 13.48
N SER A 188 1.55 -8.00 14.55
CA SER A 188 0.40 -8.88 14.63
C SER A 188 -0.52 -8.55 15.81
N PHE A 189 -1.80 -8.88 15.69
CA PHE A 189 -2.75 -8.78 16.81
C PHE A 189 -2.32 -9.60 18.04
N ALA A 190 -1.55 -10.65 17.82
CA ALA A 190 -1.08 -11.54 18.87
C ALA A 190 0.18 -11.05 19.58
N SER A 191 0.88 -10.05 19.04
CA SER A 191 2.14 -9.56 19.62
C SER A 191 1.97 -8.94 21.00
N GLY A 192 0.83 -8.31 21.25
CA GLY A 192 0.54 -7.59 22.50
C GLY A 192 1.35 -6.32 22.71
N ALA A 193 2.17 -5.89 21.72
CA ALA A 193 3.13 -4.80 21.85
C ALA A 193 2.81 -3.58 20.99
N ASN A 194 1.56 -3.36 20.59
CA ASN A 194 1.19 -2.21 19.74
C ASN A 194 1.55 -0.88 20.40
N ARG A 195 2.79 -0.40 20.15
CA ARG A 195 3.36 0.78 20.81
C ARG A 195 4.44 1.45 19.96
N VAL A 196 4.85 2.63 20.38
CA VAL A 196 6.10 3.27 19.97
C VAL A 196 7.08 3.27 21.14
N THR A 197 8.33 2.92 20.90
CA THR A 197 9.41 2.97 21.89
C THR A 197 10.46 3.97 21.48
N LYS A 198 11.01 4.70 22.44
CA LYS A 198 12.06 5.71 22.28
C LYS A 198 13.32 5.26 23.00
N TYR A 199 14.44 5.36 22.30
CA TYR A 199 15.78 5.09 22.82
C TYR A 199 16.70 6.29 22.62
N ALA A 200 17.71 6.43 23.47
CA ALA A 200 18.81 7.36 23.27
C ALA A 200 19.73 6.88 22.14
N ALA A 201 20.62 7.73 21.65
CA ALA A 201 21.59 7.43 20.59
C ALA A 201 22.51 6.22 20.90
N ASP A 202 22.73 5.91 22.17
CA ASP A 202 23.52 4.77 22.63
C ASP A 202 22.70 3.47 22.80
N GLY A 203 21.41 3.49 22.45
CA GLY A 203 20.49 2.37 22.61
C GLY A 203 19.87 2.21 24.00
N THR A 204 20.06 3.17 24.91
CA THR A 204 19.43 3.15 26.23
C THR A 204 17.94 3.47 26.09
N PHE A 205 17.06 2.61 26.60
CA PHE A 205 15.62 2.83 26.64
C PHE A 205 15.25 4.10 27.42
N LEU A 206 14.38 4.95 26.86
CA LEU A 206 13.95 6.20 27.48
C LEU A 206 12.48 6.14 27.89
N LEU A 207 11.59 5.87 26.95
CA LEU A 207 10.14 5.80 27.22
C LEU A 207 9.41 5.02 26.12
N SER A 208 8.14 4.64 26.37
CA SER A 208 7.24 4.09 25.38
C SER A 208 5.82 4.60 25.61
N TRP A 209 5.02 4.59 24.53
CA TRP A 209 3.60 4.94 24.59
C TRP A 209 2.79 4.12 23.61
N GLY A 210 1.49 4.06 23.83
CA GLY A 210 0.53 3.30 23.07
C GLY A 210 0.24 1.94 23.66
N GLU A 211 -0.94 1.44 23.34
CA GLU A 211 -1.44 0.12 23.69
C GLU A 211 -2.37 -0.39 22.57
N THR A 212 -2.75 -1.65 22.62
CA THR A 212 -3.64 -2.25 21.60
C THR A 212 -5.04 -1.67 21.69
N GLY A 213 -5.52 -1.07 20.62
CA GLY A 213 -6.86 -0.51 20.53
C GLY A 213 -7.11 0.34 19.30
N SER A 214 -8.23 1.07 19.30
CA SER A 214 -8.65 1.97 18.21
C SER A 214 -8.89 3.43 18.66
N GLY A 215 -8.77 3.71 19.95
CA GLY A 215 -8.87 5.06 20.51
C GLY A 215 -7.66 5.94 20.14
N PRO A 216 -7.73 7.26 20.38
CA PRO A 216 -6.59 8.16 20.22
C PRO A 216 -5.41 7.73 21.10
N GLY A 217 -4.22 7.55 20.50
CA GLY A 217 -3.03 7.07 21.20
C GLY A 217 -2.94 5.56 21.37
N GLU A 218 -4.01 4.79 21.04
CA GLU A 218 -3.99 3.34 20.92
C GLU A 218 -3.62 2.93 19.49
N PHE A 219 -3.07 1.74 19.31
CA PHE A 219 -2.62 1.25 17.99
C PHE A 219 -3.17 -0.13 17.68
N ASN A 220 -3.32 -0.38 16.38
CA ASN A 220 -3.60 -1.68 15.84
C ASN A 220 -2.70 -1.92 14.63
N VAL A 221 -1.63 -2.70 14.84
CA VAL A 221 -0.56 -2.91 13.86
C VAL A 221 0.09 -1.57 13.44
N PRO A 222 0.79 -0.87 14.36
CA PRO A 222 1.58 0.31 13.98
C PRO A 222 2.72 -0.15 13.04
N HIS A 223 2.60 0.17 11.76
CA HIS A 223 3.33 -0.49 10.70
C HIS A 223 4.55 0.29 10.19
N THR A 224 4.54 1.58 10.36
CA THR A 224 5.57 2.50 9.86
C THR A 224 5.65 3.74 10.72
N ILE A 225 6.79 4.42 10.67
CA ILE A 225 7.02 5.68 11.36
C ILE A 225 7.91 6.58 10.52
N ALA A 226 7.64 7.88 10.51
CA ALA A 226 8.45 8.90 9.84
C ALA A 226 8.51 10.17 10.70
N LEU A 227 9.51 11.02 10.43
CA LEU A 227 9.74 12.28 11.12
C LEU A 227 9.66 13.45 10.12
N ASP A 228 8.98 14.54 10.48
CA ASP A 228 8.98 15.75 9.67
C ASP A 228 10.04 16.78 10.12
N SER A 229 10.16 17.89 9.38
CA SER A 229 11.12 18.96 9.67
C SER A 229 10.88 19.67 11.02
N GLN A 230 9.69 19.51 11.62
CA GLN A 230 9.33 20.08 12.93
C GLN A 230 9.58 19.09 14.08
N GLY A 231 10.07 17.90 13.78
CA GLY A 231 10.30 16.84 14.76
C GLY A 231 9.02 16.12 15.20
N ARG A 232 7.93 16.19 14.41
CA ARG A 232 6.70 15.43 14.69
C ARG A 232 6.84 14.01 14.13
N LEU A 233 6.35 13.04 14.88
CA LEU A 233 6.35 11.63 14.51
C LEU A 233 5.01 11.25 13.87
N PHE A 234 5.05 10.70 12.67
CA PHE A 234 3.90 10.21 11.92
C PHE A 234 3.90 8.68 11.99
N VAL A 235 2.95 8.11 12.69
CA VAL A 235 2.82 6.66 12.89
C VAL A 235 1.68 6.13 12.04
N GLY A 236 1.99 5.23 11.12
CA GLY A 236 1.00 4.52 10.32
C GLY A 236 0.31 3.43 11.14
N ASP A 237 -0.83 3.73 11.71
CA ASP A 237 -1.69 2.82 12.48
C ASP A 237 -2.57 2.03 11.51
N ARG A 238 -1.93 1.04 10.84
CA ARG A 238 -2.40 0.40 9.61
C ARG A 238 -3.76 -0.25 9.74
N ALA A 239 -3.95 -1.10 10.74
CA ALA A 239 -5.22 -1.81 10.87
C ALA A 239 -6.37 -0.91 11.37
N ASN A 240 -6.08 0.30 11.83
CA ASN A 240 -7.06 1.35 12.12
C ASN A 240 -7.24 2.33 10.93
N ASN A 241 -6.58 2.11 9.79
CA ASN A 241 -6.68 2.93 8.58
C ASN A 241 -6.45 4.42 8.84
N ARG A 242 -5.40 4.76 9.60
CA ARG A 242 -5.11 6.13 10.00
C ARG A 242 -3.62 6.38 10.21
N ILE A 243 -3.23 7.65 10.19
CA ILE A 243 -1.94 8.13 10.67
C ILE A 243 -2.20 8.84 12.00
N GLN A 244 -1.43 8.54 13.03
CA GLN A 244 -1.42 9.28 14.27
C GLN A 244 -0.12 10.09 14.38
N ILE A 245 -0.23 11.37 14.76
CA ILE A 245 0.88 12.31 14.81
C ILE A 245 1.18 12.63 16.27
N PHE A 246 2.44 12.49 16.66
CA PHE A 246 2.90 12.71 18.03
C PHE A 246 4.06 13.71 18.09
N ASP A 247 4.25 14.33 19.25
CA ASP A 247 5.54 14.90 19.60
C ASP A 247 6.53 13.77 20.02
N GLN A 248 7.80 14.13 20.19
CA GLN A 248 8.83 13.17 20.59
C GLN A 248 8.75 12.72 22.07
N GLN A 249 7.79 13.20 22.82
CA GLN A 249 7.45 12.81 24.19
C GLN A 249 6.22 11.88 24.25
N GLY A 250 5.65 11.55 23.08
CA GLY A 250 4.50 10.67 22.96
C GLY A 250 3.15 11.36 23.15
N THR A 251 3.11 12.71 23.14
CA THR A 251 1.85 13.45 23.18
C THR A 251 1.20 13.39 21.81
N LEU A 252 -0.04 12.90 21.73
CA LEU A 252 -0.83 12.89 20.50
C LEU A 252 -1.17 14.33 20.08
N LEU A 253 -0.80 14.69 18.84
CA LEU A 253 -1.03 16.01 18.26
C LEU A 253 -2.22 16.00 17.30
N ASP A 254 -2.36 14.96 16.44
CA ASP A 254 -3.42 14.87 15.44
C ASP A 254 -3.67 13.41 15.00
N VAL A 255 -4.80 13.18 14.31
CA VAL A 255 -5.17 11.88 13.72
C VAL A 255 -5.73 12.09 12.32
N TRP A 256 -5.12 11.47 11.32
CA TRP A 256 -5.46 11.62 9.90
C TRP A 256 -5.96 10.32 9.27
N TYR A 257 -7.10 10.37 8.58
CA TYR A 257 -7.72 9.23 7.88
C TYR A 257 -7.67 9.34 6.35
N GLN A 258 -7.31 10.51 5.81
CA GLN A 258 -7.38 10.82 4.37
C GLN A 258 -6.28 10.17 3.51
N PHE A 259 -5.35 9.43 4.12
CA PHE A 259 -4.26 8.76 3.40
C PHE A 259 -4.50 7.25 3.17
N GLY A 260 -5.66 6.73 3.49
CA GLY A 260 -6.00 5.32 3.31
C GLY A 260 -5.45 4.42 4.41
N ARG A 261 -4.93 3.24 4.04
CA ARG A 261 -4.39 2.23 4.94
C ARG A 261 -2.84 2.27 4.93
N PRO A 262 -2.19 3.03 5.83
CA PRO A 262 -0.78 3.36 5.72
C PRO A 262 0.12 2.14 6.01
N SER A 263 0.71 1.58 4.96
CA SER A 263 1.72 0.53 5.06
C SER A 263 3.13 1.11 5.16
N GLY A 264 3.44 2.18 4.42
CA GLY A 264 4.69 2.92 4.46
C GLY A 264 4.47 4.42 4.49
N ILE A 265 5.34 5.17 5.15
CA ILE A 265 5.36 6.64 5.17
C ILE A 265 6.79 7.11 4.91
N ALA A 266 6.95 8.07 4.00
CA ALA A 266 8.16 8.86 3.84
C ALA A 266 7.81 10.34 3.86
N ILE A 267 8.69 11.19 4.40
CA ILE A 267 8.51 12.64 4.41
C ILE A 267 9.78 13.26 3.82
N GLY A 268 9.63 14.02 2.74
CA GLY A 268 10.72 14.73 2.11
C GLY A 268 11.13 15.98 2.90
N ALA A 269 12.30 16.54 2.56
CA ALA A 269 12.84 17.73 3.22
C ALA A 269 11.95 18.98 3.09
N ASP A 270 11.01 18.99 2.15
CA ASP A 270 9.99 20.04 1.93
C ASP A 270 8.69 19.82 2.73
N ASP A 271 8.66 18.85 3.64
CA ASP A 271 7.47 18.37 4.37
C ASP A 271 6.37 17.81 3.45
N ARG A 272 6.71 17.34 2.27
CA ARG A 272 5.80 16.54 1.46
C ARG A 272 5.78 15.11 2.01
N ILE A 273 4.57 14.63 2.30
CA ILE A 273 4.34 13.27 2.82
C ILE A 273 3.93 12.33 1.67
N TYR A 274 4.51 11.15 1.68
CA TYR A 274 4.22 10.05 0.77
C TYR A 274 3.75 8.85 1.60
N VAL A 275 2.54 8.38 1.32
CA VAL A 275 1.92 7.29 2.09
C VAL A 275 1.58 6.15 1.17
N ALA A 276 2.28 5.05 1.32
CA ALA A 276 2.00 3.81 0.60
C ALA A 276 0.83 3.06 1.25
N ASP A 277 -0.12 2.67 0.43
CA ASP A 277 -1.28 1.85 0.79
C ASP A 277 -1.22 0.57 -0.05
N SER A 278 -0.76 -0.51 0.53
CA SER A 278 -0.60 -1.81 -0.13
C SER A 278 -1.81 -2.72 0.04
N GLU A 279 -2.73 -2.39 0.95
CA GLU A 279 -3.70 -3.34 1.48
C GLU A 279 -5.14 -2.81 1.54
N SER A 280 -5.44 -1.63 1.01
CA SER A 280 -6.85 -1.20 0.88
C SER A 280 -7.55 -2.06 -0.15
N TRP A 281 -8.55 -2.82 0.29
CA TRP A 281 -9.41 -3.68 -0.53
C TRP A 281 -10.65 -4.10 0.26
N GLY A 282 -11.58 -4.75 -0.38
CA GLY A 282 -12.92 -5.14 0.06
C GLY A 282 -13.27 -5.21 1.55
N THR A 283 -12.45 -5.84 2.41
CA THR A 283 -12.67 -5.93 3.86
C THR A 283 -11.80 -4.96 4.65
N ASP A 284 -10.60 -4.67 4.14
CA ASP A 284 -9.59 -3.89 4.83
C ASP A 284 -9.50 -2.48 4.24
N ASN A 285 -10.37 -1.58 4.65
CA ASN A 285 -10.55 -0.24 4.12
C ASN A 285 -11.37 -0.16 2.80
N PRO A 286 -12.62 -0.64 2.80
CA PRO A 286 -13.45 -0.73 1.60
C PRO A 286 -13.67 0.63 0.93
N GLY A 287 -13.64 0.64 -0.39
CA GLY A 287 -13.84 1.83 -1.21
C GLY A 287 -12.58 2.64 -1.47
N TRP A 288 -11.44 2.28 -0.89
CA TRP A 288 -10.14 2.90 -1.14
C TRP A 288 -9.35 2.14 -2.20
N LYS A 289 -8.61 2.85 -3.04
CA LYS A 289 -7.64 2.30 -3.98
C LYS A 289 -6.26 2.21 -3.33
N LYS A 290 -5.52 1.16 -3.68
CA LYS A 290 -4.10 1.04 -3.36
C LYS A 290 -3.26 1.99 -4.21
N GLY A 291 -2.12 2.39 -3.67
CA GLY A 291 -1.18 3.28 -4.33
C GLY A 291 -0.41 4.13 -3.33
N ILE A 292 0.33 5.11 -3.82
CA ILE A 292 1.09 6.05 -2.98
C ILE A 292 0.38 7.40 -3.03
N ARG A 293 -0.18 7.83 -1.89
CA ARG A 293 -0.78 9.16 -1.73
C ARG A 293 0.30 10.16 -1.39
N VAL A 294 0.30 11.28 -2.11
CA VAL A 294 1.25 12.37 -1.93
C VAL A 294 0.50 13.59 -1.42
N GLY A 295 1.01 14.20 -0.37
CA GLY A 295 0.36 15.33 0.28
C GLY A 295 1.31 16.22 1.07
N SER A 296 0.78 16.95 2.04
CA SER A 296 1.52 17.86 2.89
C SER A 296 1.52 17.34 4.34
N ALA A 297 2.70 17.13 4.90
CA ALA A 297 2.84 16.80 6.32
C ALA A 297 2.44 17.98 7.23
N ARG A 298 2.38 19.21 6.70
CA ARG A 298 2.06 20.40 7.49
C ARG A 298 0.59 20.48 7.88
N ASP A 299 -0.31 20.11 6.96
CA ASP A 299 -1.76 20.29 7.09
C ASP A 299 -2.60 19.07 6.74
N GLY A 300 -1.98 17.97 6.30
CA GLY A 300 -2.65 16.73 5.93
C GLY A 300 -3.41 16.77 4.59
N SER A 301 -3.26 17.83 3.79
CA SER A 301 -3.87 17.86 2.46
C SER A 301 -3.30 16.77 1.56
N VAL A 302 -4.16 15.98 0.91
CA VAL A 302 -3.77 14.97 -0.08
C VAL A 302 -3.90 15.59 -1.47
N GLN A 303 -2.82 15.59 -2.24
CA GLN A 303 -2.71 16.31 -3.51
C GLN A 303 -2.71 15.38 -4.72
N TYR A 304 -2.06 14.22 -4.61
CA TYR A 304 -1.87 13.29 -5.73
C TYR A 304 -2.03 11.85 -5.26
N LEU A 305 -2.36 10.97 -6.21
CA LEU A 305 -2.34 9.52 -6.04
C LEU A 305 -1.52 8.89 -7.17
N ILE A 306 -0.39 8.31 -6.83
CA ILE A 306 0.30 7.35 -7.72
C ILE A 306 -0.44 6.04 -7.53
N GLU A 307 -1.41 5.78 -8.40
CA GLU A 307 -2.28 4.61 -8.29
C GLU A 307 -1.47 3.32 -8.54
N ASP A 308 -1.70 2.28 -7.75
CA ASP A 308 -1.08 0.98 -7.97
C ASP A 308 -1.52 0.37 -9.30
N LEU A 309 -0.70 -0.49 -9.91
CA LEU A 309 -1.07 -1.18 -11.16
C LEU A 309 -2.29 -2.09 -11.00
N GLU A 310 -2.53 -2.56 -9.76
CA GLU A 310 -3.66 -3.41 -9.39
C GLU A 310 -4.43 -2.77 -8.21
N PRO A 311 -5.02 -1.56 -8.39
CA PRO A 311 -5.48 -0.73 -7.28
C PRO A 311 -6.64 -1.34 -6.49
N THR A 312 -7.38 -2.24 -7.10
CA THR A 312 -8.55 -2.91 -6.53
C THR A 312 -8.37 -4.41 -6.35
N ALA A 313 -7.20 -4.98 -6.69
CA ALA A 313 -6.94 -6.40 -6.52
C ALA A 313 -7.11 -6.82 -5.05
N ILE A 314 -7.59 -8.06 -4.85
CA ILE A 314 -8.02 -8.60 -3.55
C ILE A 314 -6.83 -8.83 -2.60
N GLU A 315 -5.59 -8.78 -3.11
CA GLU A 315 -4.40 -9.09 -2.34
C GLU A 315 -3.51 -7.86 -2.12
N HIS A 316 -2.49 -8.03 -1.25
CA HIS A 316 -1.47 -7.05 -0.90
C HIS A 316 -0.54 -6.76 -2.09
N SER A 317 -1.02 -6.09 -3.12
CA SER A 317 -0.30 -5.89 -4.39
C SER A 317 0.42 -4.55 -4.47
N GLY A 318 0.05 -3.57 -3.66
CA GLY A 318 0.64 -2.23 -3.69
C GLY A 318 2.02 -2.14 -3.05
N ALA A 319 2.62 -0.95 -3.12
CA ALA A 319 3.87 -0.67 -2.41
C ALA A 319 3.65 -0.78 -0.90
N GLU A 320 4.44 -1.63 -0.21
CA GLU A 320 4.38 -1.79 1.24
C GLU A 320 5.22 -0.72 1.94
N GLY A 321 6.41 -0.43 1.43
CA GLY A 321 7.21 0.71 1.86
C GLY A 321 7.39 1.74 0.76
N VAL A 322 7.67 2.97 1.14
CA VAL A 322 7.90 4.09 0.23
C VAL A 322 9.11 4.89 0.68
N GLY A 323 9.86 5.43 -0.28
CA GLY A 323 10.94 6.39 -0.08
C GLY A 323 10.87 7.51 -1.10
N VAL A 324 11.55 8.62 -0.81
CA VAL A 324 11.69 9.76 -1.71
C VAL A 324 13.13 10.23 -1.70
N ASP A 325 13.66 10.60 -2.87
CA ASP A 325 14.98 11.21 -2.97
C ASP A 325 14.90 12.74 -3.05
N SER A 326 16.04 13.40 -2.95
CA SER A 326 16.16 14.86 -2.98
C SER A 326 15.73 15.48 -4.32
N ALA A 327 15.66 14.68 -5.40
CA ALA A 327 15.10 15.10 -6.70
C ALA A 327 13.57 14.95 -6.76
N GLY A 328 12.95 14.43 -5.71
CA GLY A 328 11.51 14.18 -5.62
C GLY A 328 11.07 12.91 -6.33
N ASN A 329 11.99 12.01 -6.69
CA ASN A 329 11.61 10.71 -7.21
C ASN A 329 11.08 9.83 -6.07
N VAL A 330 9.99 9.11 -6.33
CA VAL A 330 9.32 8.25 -5.37
C VAL A 330 9.65 6.78 -5.67
N TYR A 331 9.98 6.04 -4.63
CA TYR A 331 10.33 4.62 -4.74
C TYR A 331 9.34 3.78 -3.92
N GLY A 332 8.68 2.82 -4.57
CA GLY A 332 7.76 1.89 -3.93
C GLY A 332 8.36 0.49 -3.84
N GLY A 333 8.44 -0.08 -2.64
CA GLY A 333 8.81 -1.48 -2.44
C GLY A 333 7.58 -2.39 -2.57
N VAL A 334 7.45 -3.10 -3.69
CA VAL A 334 6.27 -3.93 -3.95
C VAL A 334 6.58 -5.39 -3.63
N VAL A 335 6.15 -5.81 -2.44
CA VAL A 335 6.49 -7.13 -1.89
C VAL A 335 5.94 -8.26 -2.76
N ARG A 336 4.68 -8.19 -3.18
CA ARG A 336 4.05 -9.25 -3.96
C ARG A 336 4.62 -9.35 -5.37
N ARG A 337 4.73 -8.23 -6.08
CA ARG A 337 5.35 -8.21 -7.42
C ARG A 337 6.88 -8.33 -7.37
N ARG A 338 7.46 -8.35 -6.15
CA ARG A 338 8.90 -8.56 -5.89
C ARG A 338 9.77 -7.62 -6.71
N MET A 339 9.50 -6.34 -6.57
CA MET A 339 10.20 -5.31 -7.33
C MET A 339 10.28 -4.01 -6.55
N ILE A 340 11.21 -3.17 -6.96
CA ILE A 340 11.23 -1.75 -6.62
C ILE A 340 10.67 -0.96 -7.81
N GLU A 341 9.73 -0.07 -7.54
CA GLU A 341 9.19 0.85 -8.53
C GLU A 341 9.77 2.23 -8.29
N LYS A 342 10.21 2.89 -9.37
CA LYS A 342 10.61 4.31 -9.33
C LYS A 342 9.62 5.14 -10.11
N HIS A 343 9.19 6.24 -9.53
CA HIS A 343 8.32 7.23 -10.15
C HIS A 343 9.02 8.58 -10.13
N VAL A 344 9.13 9.25 -11.28
CA VAL A 344 9.82 10.53 -11.44
C VAL A 344 8.81 11.65 -11.66
N PRO A 345 8.98 12.84 -11.04
CA PRO A 345 8.15 13.99 -11.34
C PRO A 345 8.30 14.36 -12.83
N ASN A 346 7.20 14.51 -13.55
CA ASN A 346 7.24 14.85 -14.98
C ASN A 346 6.88 16.31 -15.31
N GLY A 347 6.65 17.14 -14.28
CA GLY A 347 6.45 18.59 -14.41
C GLY A 347 5.13 19.02 -15.08
N GLU A 348 4.40 18.12 -15.67
CA GLU A 348 3.07 18.35 -16.22
C GLU A 348 2.08 17.43 -15.52
N ALA A 349 0.90 17.95 -15.16
CA ALA A 349 -0.25 17.07 -14.97
C ALA A 349 -0.39 16.32 -16.30
N THR A 350 -0.03 15.04 -16.33
CA THR A 350 -0.07 14.24 -17.55
C THR A 350 -1.43 14.42 -18.19
N ALA A 351 -1.44 14.76 -19.48
CA ALA A 351 -2.60 14.55 -20.32
C ALA A 351 -3.17 13.18 -19.97
N LEU A 352 -4.48 13.07 -19.82
CA LEU A 352 -5.13 11.81 -19.40
C LEU A 352 -4.48 10.66 -20.17
N PRO A 353 -3.97 9.61 -19.53
CA PRO A 353 -3.40 8.48 -20.23
C PRO A 353 -4.37 8.03 -21.31
N GLY A 354 -3.85 7.88 -22.53
CA GLY A 354 -4.63 7.37 -23.65
C GLY A 354 -5.18 8.40 -24.63
N GLU A 355 -4.86 9.69 -24.55
CA GLU A 355 -5.23 10.65 -25.64
C GLU A 355 -4.75 10.21 -27.03
N ASN A 356 -3.69 9.39 -27.09
CA ASN A 356 -3.18 8.80 -28.33
C ASN A 356 -3.52 7.32 -28.51
N ALA A 357 -4.29 6.71 -27.60
CA ALA A 357 -4.68 5.31 -27.74
C ALA A 357 -5.74 5.16 -28.84
N PRO A 358 -5.70 4.07 -29.63
CA PRO A 358 -6.84 3.75 -30.50
C PRO A 358 -8.13 3.73 -29.67
N PRO A 359 -9.25 4.31 -30.15
CA PRO A 359 -10.44 4.54 -29.33
C PRO A 359 -10.95 3.28 -28.60
N HIS A 360 -10.86 2.12 -29.23
CA HIS A 360 -11.29 0.87 -28.64
C HIS A 360 -10.34 0.37 -27.53
N VAL A 361 -9.03 0.54 -27.69
CA VAL A 361 -8.05 0.29 -26.64
C VAL A 361 -8.23 1.28 -25.48
N GLY A 362 -8.51 2.55 -25.80
CA GLY A 362 -8.84 3.58 -24.81
C GLY A 362 -10.04 3.20 -23.93
N HIS A 363 -11.10 2.64 -24.50
CA HIS A 363 -12.28 2.17 -23.75
C HIS A 363 -11.96 0.99 -22.83
N VAL A 364 -11.05 0.12 -23.24
CA VAL A 364 -10.64 -1.03 -22.43
C VAL A 364 -9.76 -0.61 -21.26
N ALA A 365 -8.80 0.31 -21.48
CA ALA A 365 -7.74 0.59 -20.52
C ALA A 365 -7.90 1.90 -19.75
N TYR A 366 -8.49 2.94 -20.35
CA TYR A 366 -8.42 4.29 -19.77
C TYR A 366 -9.77 4.91 -19.42
N GLY A 367 -10.83 4.66 -20.18
CA GLY A 367 -12.16 5.18 -19.86
C GLY A 367 -13.22 4.80 -20.86
N PHE A 368 -14.37 4.36 -20.37
CA PHE A 368 -15.53 3.98 -21.18
C PHE A 368 -16.75 4.82 -20.77
N PRO A 369 -17.36 5.58 -21.69
CA PRO A 369 -18.47 6.47 -21.35
C PRO A 369 -19.70 5.77 -20.76
N GLY A 370 -19.87 4.46 -21.03
CA GLY A 370 -20.94 3.64 -20.48
C GLY A 370 -20.63 3.01 -19.12
N ALA A 371 -19.40 3.14 -18.61
CA ALA A 371 -19.04 2.62 -17.30
C ALA A 371 -19.28 3.65 -16.19
N PRO A 372 -19.62 3.20 -14.98
CA PRO A 372 -19.82 4.06 -13.82
C PRO A 372 -18.56 4.89 -13.52
N GLY A 373 -18.74 6.22 -13.39
CA GLY A 373 -17.62 7.16 -13.17
C GLY A 373 -16.67 7.31 -14.35
N GLY A 374 -17.02 6.85 -15.56
CA GLY A 374 -16.16 6.94 -16.74
C GLY A 374 -14.94 6.02 -16.71
N ARG A 375 -14.92 5.02 -15.82
CA ARG A 375 -13.82 4.05 -15.68
C ARG A 375 -13.60 3.25 -16.96
N SER A 376 -12.43 2.66 -17.11
CA SER A 376 -12.20 1.67 -18.17
C SER A 376 -13.02 0.40 -17.95
N LEU A 377 -13.22 -0.36 -19.01
CA LEU A 377 -13.92 -1.64 -18.92
C LEU A 377 -13.15 -2.66 -18.07
N ALA A 378 -11.80 -2.66 -18.17
CA ALA A 378 -10.96 -3.53 -17.36
C ALA A 378 -11.04 -3.18 -15.86
N ALA A 379 -10.86 -1.89 -15.49
CA ALA A 379 -10.96 -1.46 -14.10
C ALA A 379 -12.38 -1.68 -13.53
N THR A 380 -13.43 -1.55 -14.35
CA THR A 380 -14.80 -1.83 -13.95
C THR A 380 -15.00 -3.32 -13.68
N ALA A 381 -14.56 -4.20 -14.58
CA ALA A 381 -14.63 -5.64 -14.40
C ALA A 381 -13.89 -6.10 -13.14
N SER A 382 -12.67 -5.60 -12.94
CA SER A 382 -11.84 -5.91 -11.77
C SER A 382 -12.51 -5.50 -10.45
N ALA A 383 -13.08 -4.29 -10.39
CA ALA A 383 -13.78 -3.78 -9.21
C ALA A 383 -15.05 -4.60 -8.88
N GLU A 384 -15.84 -4.97 -9.91
CA GLU A 384 -17.03 -5.83 -9.73
C GLU A 384 -16.61 -7.23 -9.24
N ILE A 385 -15.52 -7.80 -9.77
CA ILE A 385 -14.98 -9.10 -9.34
C ILE A 385 -14.48 -9.04 -7.89
N GLY A 386 -13.77 -7.97 -7.49
CA GLY A 386 -13.35 -7.79 -6.12
C GLY A 386 -14.54 -7.80 -5.14
N THR A 387 -15.59 -7.07 -5.47
CA THR A 387 -16.83 -7.03 -4.68
C THR A 387 -17.56 -8.38 -4.71
N LEU A 388 -17.52 -9.11 -5.83
CA LEU A 388 -18.08 -10.46 -5.98
C LEU A 388 -17.44 -11.44 -4.98
N VAL A 389 -16.10 -11.48 -4.91
CA VAL A 389 -15.36 -12.34 -3.96
C VAL A 389 -15.73 -11.99 -2.53
N LEU A 390 -15.83 -10.71 -2.20
CA LEU A 390 -16.28 -10.25 -0.88
C LEU A 390 -17.64 -10.82 -0.49
N HIS A 391 -18.64 -10.69 -1.35
CA HIS A 391 -19.99 -11.17 -1.07
C HIS A 391 -20.09 -12.70 -1.09
N ALA A 392 -19.27 -13.38 -1.89
CA ALA A 392 -19.15 -14.83 -1.85
C ALA A 392 -18.54 -15.31 -0.51
N ASN A 393 -17.57 -14.58 0.04
CA ASN A 393 -17.00 -14.82 1.37
C ASN A 393 -18.02 -14.54 2.49
N PHE A 394 -18.80 -13.46 2.41
CA PHE A 394 -19.85 -13.21 3.41
C PHE A 394 -20.94 -14.29 3.39
N ALA A 395 -21.30 -14.80 2.23
CA ALA A 395 -22.22 -15.95 2.15
C ALA A 395 -21.67 -17.20 2.82
N ALA A 396 -20.34 -17.40 2.81
CA ALA A 396 -19.65 -18.55 3.36
C ALA A 396 -19.21 -18.37 4.83
N GLY A 397 -19.24 -17.15 5.37
CA GLY A 397 -18.69 -16.81 6.69
C GLY A 397 -19.39 -17.47 7.85
N ASP A 398 -20.72 -17.63 7.79
CA ASP A 398 -21.51 -18.38 8.78
C ASP A 398 -22.48 -19.32 8.09
N LEU A 399 -22.13 -20.59 8.00
CA LEU A 399 -22.96 -21.63 7.41
C LEU A 399 -24.18 -22.00 8.27
N SER A 400 -24.37 -21.40 9.44
CA SER A 400 -25.58 -21.52 10.27
C SER A 400 -26.59 -20.39 10.00
N ASP A 401 -26.17 -19.25 9.43
CA ASP A 401 -27.06 -18.14 9.04
C ASP A 401 -27.57 -18.30 7.60
N TYR A 402 -28.65 -19.02 7.48
CA TYR A 402 -29.34 -19.21 6.20
C TYR A 402 -29.83 -17.87 5.58
N GLY A 403 -30.20 -16.89 6.41
CA GLY A 403 -30.64 -15.57 5.94
C GLY A 403 -29.49 -14.79 5.30
N ALA A 404 -28.27 -14.83 5.90
CA ALA A 404 -27.07 -14.23 5.33
C ALA A 404 -26.69 -14.89 4.00
N MET A 405 -26.70 -16.23 3.93
CA MET A 405 -26.42 -16.95 2.69
C MET A 405 -27.28 -16.45 1.53
N ARG A 406 -28.58 -16.32 1.75
CA ARG A 406 -29.53 -15.87 0.71
C ARG A 406 -29.34 -14.41 0.33
N ARG A 407 -29.15 -13.52 1.32
CA ARG A 407 -28.89 -12.09 1.04
C ARG A 407 -27.65 -11.92 0.16
N HIS A 408 -26.55 -12.56 0.54
CA HIS A 408 -25.30 -12.45 -0.21
C HIS A 408 -25.31 -13.20 -1.55
N ALA A 409 -26.13 -14.24 -1.70
CA ALA A 409 -26.44 -14.84 -3.00
C ALA A 409 -27.10 -13.82 -3.96
N GLY A 410 -28.04 -13.04 -3.45
CA GLY A 410 -28.66 -11.93 -4.22
C GLY A 410 -27.62 -10.86 -4.62
N HIS A 411 -26.69 -10.54 -3.73
CA HIS A 411 -25.59 -9.62 -4.04
C HIS A 411 -24.63 -10.19 -5.09
N VAL A 412 -24.24 -11.46 -4.98
CA VAL A 412 -23.43 -12.17 -5.98
C VAL A 412 -24.11 -12.14 -7.34
N LEU A 413 -25.41 -12.41 -7.39
CA LEU A 413 -26.17 -12.38 -8.65
C LEU A 413 -26.18 -10.97 -9.25
N HIS A 414 -26.40 -9.94 -8.43
CA HIS A 414 -26.37 -8.54 -8.86
C HIS A 414 -25.00 -8.14 -9.41
N LEU A 415 -23.90 -8.56 -8.77
CA LEU A 415 -22.53 -8.27 -9.21
C LEU A 415 -22.14 -9.00 -10.50
N LEU A 416 -22.70 -10.15 -10.76
CA LEU A 416 -22.47 -10.88 -12.01
C LEU A 416 -23.28 -10.33 -13.18
N GLU A 417 -24.57 -10.08 -12.97
CA GLU A 417 -25.54 -9.65 -13.98
C GLU A 417 -26.66 -8.79 -13.33
N PRO A 418 -26.42 -7.50 -13.10
CA PRO A 418 -27.42 -6.62 -12.49
C PRO A 418 -28.65 -6.51 -13.36
N ALA A 419 -29.83 -6.59 -12.76
CA ALA A 419 -31.07 -6.29 -13.46
C ALA A 419 -31.18 -4.78 -13.70
N GLU A 420 -31.83 -4.39 -14.82
CA GLU A 420 -32.02 -2.99 -15.17
C GLU A 420 -32.74 -2.22 -14.03
N GLY A 421 -32.13 -1.13 -13.60
CA GLY A 421 -32.65 -0.28 -12.52
C GLY A 421 -32.53 -0.87 -11.10
N ALA A 422 -31.90 -2.04 -10.93
CA ALA A 422 -31.67 -2.62 -9.61
C ALA A 422 -30.56 -1.89 -8.88
N SER A 423 -30.71 -1.68 -7.56
CA SER A 423 -29.66 -1.20 -6.66
C SER A 423 -29.04 -2.37 -5.91
N GLY A 424 -27.72 -2.36 -5.75
CA GLY A 424 -26.98 -3.40 -5.06
C GLY A 424 -25.51 -3.01 -4.82
N PRO A 425 -24.69 -3.92 -4.31
CA PRO A 425 -23.25 -3.69 -4.16
C PRO A 425 -22.57 -3.62 -5.53
N GLY A 426 -21.36 -3.06 -5.57
CA GLY A 426 -20.57 -2.89 -6.78
C GLY A 426 -20.83 -1.57 -7.50
N LEU A 427 -20.35 -1.48 -8.72
CA LEU A 427 -20.46 -0.30 -9.56
C LEU A 427 -21.74 -0.28 -10.40
N GLY A 428 -22.41 -1.43 -10.53
CA GLY A 428 -23.70 -1.58 -11.22
C GLY A 428 -23.63 -1.88 -12.71
N LEU A 429 -22.43 -2.09 -13.29
CA LEU A 429 -22.31 -2.61 -14.65
C LEU A 429 -22.35 -4.16 -14.67
N GLY A 430 -21.78 -4.79 -13.67
CA GLY A 430 -21.67 -6.23 -13.52
C GLY A 430 -20.48 -6.85 -14.27
N VAL A 431 -20.01 -7.98 -13.75
CA VAL A 431 -18.85 -8.70 -14.29
C VAL A 431 -19.07 -9.16 -15.73
N ILE A 432 -20.21 -9.82 -15.98
CA ILE A 432 -20.48 -10.41 -17.31
C ILE A 432 -20.57 -9.31 -18.38
N PRO A 433 -21.38 -8.25 -18.24
CA PRO A 433 -21.42 -7.19 -19.23
C PRO A 433 -20.10 -6.42 -19.41
N ALA A 434 -19.37 -6.19 -18.32
CA ALA A 434 -18.08 -5.49 -18.39
C ALA A 434 -17.05 -6.28 -19.21
N VAL A 435 -16.91 -7.58 -18.94
CA VAL A 435 -15.97 -8.45 -19.66
C VAL A 435 -16.40 -8.67 -21.12
N GLU A 436 -17.69 -8.84 -21.40
CA GLU A 436 -18.19 -8.95 -22.78
C GLU A 436 -17.92 -7.68 -23.59
N ALA A 437 -18.14 -6.50 -23.00
CA ALA A 437 -17.82 -5.23 -23.63
C ALA A 437 -16.30 -5.07 -23.86
N LEU A 438 -15.47 -5.44 -22.87
CA LEU A 438 -14.02 -5.42 -22.97
C LEU A 438 -13.52 -6.24 -24.17
N VAL A 439 -13.97 -7.50 -24.30
CA VAL A 439 -13.62 -8.39 -25.42
C VAL A 439 -14.07 -7.78 -26.73
N SER A 440 -15.32 -7.31 -26.83
CA SER A 440 -15.85 -6.71 -28.05
C SER A 440 -15.03 -5.51 -28.53
N HIS A 441 -14.55 -4.66 -27.61
CA HIS A 441 -13.69 -3.53 -27.95
C HIS A 441 -12.31 -3.97 -28.42
N LEU A 442 -11.68 -4.96 -27.76
CA LEU A 442 -10.38 -5.49 -28.20
C LEU A 442 -10.44 -6.19 -29.57
N GLU A 443 -11.48 -6.96 -29.82
CA GLU A 443 -11.67 -7.61 -31.11
C GLU A 443 -11.83 -6.59 -32.25
N ARG A 444 -12.54 -5.49 -32.00
CA ARG A 444 -12.65 -4.36 -32.95
C ARG A 444 -11.30 -3.72 -33.20
N ALA A 445 -10.55 -3.39 -32.12
CA ALA A 445 -9.21 -2.80 -32.25
C ALA A 445 -8.25 -3.72 -33.03
N ALA A 446 -8.24 -5.01 -32.72
CA ALA A 446 -7.41 -6.01 -33.42
C ALA A 446 -7.81 -6.22 -34.88
N GLY A 447 -9.08 -5.97 -35.23
CA GLY A 447 -9.64 -6.06 -36.59
C GLY A 447 -9.35 -4.85 -37.47
N GLU A 448 -8.87 -3.73 -36.92
CA GLU A 448 -8.54 -2.54 -37.68
C GLU A 448 -7.35 -2.77 -38.63
N ALA A 449 -7.37 -2.13 -39.81
CA ALA A 449 -6.36 -2.35 -40.86
C ALA A 449 -4.94 -1.97 -40.41
N GLY A 450 -4.79 -1.09 -39.41
CA GLY A 450 -3.51 -0.64 -38.86
C GLY A 450 -3.08 -1.35 -37.56
N ALA A 451 -3.85 -2.35 -37.09
CA ALA A 451 -3.53 -3.03 -35.83
C ALA A 451 -2.15 -3.69 -35.89
N SER A 452 -1.38 -3.59 -34.83
CA SER A 452 -0.06 -4.23 -34.68
C SER A 452 -0.20 -5.74 -34.46
N ASP A 453 0.87 -6.48 -34.65
CA ASP A 453 0.91 -7.90 -34.30
C ASP A 453 0.82 -8.11 -32.78
N ASN A 454 1.38 -7.17 -31.98
CA ASN A 454 1.25 -7.15 -30.52
C ASN A 454 -0.22 -7.04 -30.10
N LEU A 455 -0.94 -6.03 -30.62
CA LEU A 455 -2.36 -5.85 -30.34
C LEU A 455 -3.18 -7.09 -30.69
N ARG A 456 -2.98 -7.68 -31.89
CA ARG A 456 -3.70 -8.91 -32.31
C ARG A 456 -3.39 -10.09 -31.39
N THR A 457 -2.13 -10.27 -31.02
CA THR A 457 -1.70 -11.39 -30.16
C THR A 457 -2.35 -11.29 -28.79
N HIS A 458 -2.20 -10.16 -28.11
CA HIS A 458 -2.70 -10.01 -26.75
C HIS A 458 -4.23 -9.87 -26.69
N ALA A 459 -4.87 -9.28 -27.68
CA ALA A 459 -6.33 -9.32 -27.81
C ALA A 459 -6.85 -10.76 -27.93
N GLY A 460 -6.15 -11.61 -28.69
CA GLY A 460 -6.47 -13.04 -28.79
C GLY A 460 -6.33 -13.78 -27.46
N HIS A 461 -5.27 -13.53 -26.72
CA HIS A 461 -5.08 -14.10 -25.37
C HIS A 461 -6.17 -13.63 -24.39
N VAL A 462 -6.44 -12.33 -24.36
CA VAL A 462 -7.53 -11.77 -23.53
C VAL A 462 -8.87 -12.39 -23.87
N SER A 463 -9.20 -12.54 -25.15
CA SER A 463 -10.47 -13.17 -25.58
C SER A 463 -10.56 -14.65 -25.15
N ALA A 464 -9.46 -15.41 -25.22
CA ALA A 464 -9.41 -16.79 -24.75
C ALA A 464 -9.64 -16.89 -23.22
N ILE A 465 -8.91 -16.08 -22.44
CA ILE A 465 -9.07 -16.01 -20.97
C ILE A 465 -10.49 -15.60 -20.61
N ALA A 466 -11.01 -14.55 -21.23
CA ALA A 466 -12.37 -14.03 -20.97
C ALA A 466 -13.44 -15.09 -21.24
N ALA A 467 -13.27 -15.95 -22.21
CA ALA A 467 -14.21 -17.05 -22.49
C ALA A 467 -14.36 -17.99 -21.29
N GLY A 468 -13.25 -18.41 -20.67
CA GLY A 468 -13.22 -19.21 -19.45
C GLY A 468 -13.81 -18.46 -18.24
N LEU A 469 -13.39 -17.22 -18.04
CA LEU A 469 -13.91 -16.35 -16.98
C LEU A 469 -15.44 -16.18 -17.09
N LEU A 470 -15.96 -15.88 -18.28
CA LEU A 470 -17.40 -15.74 -18.51
C LEU A 470 -18.17 -17.06 -18.30
N ALA A 471 -17.57 -18.21 -18.64
CA ALA A 471 -18.18 -19.51 -18.36
C ALA A 471 -18.33 -19.72 -16.83
N ASN A 472 -17.28 -19.44 -16.08
CA ASN A 472 -17.27 -19.50 -14.62
C ASN A 472 -18.28 -18.50 -14.01
N ALA A 473 -18.35 -17.27 -14.53
CA ALA A 473 -19.28 -16.24 -14.08
C ALA A 473 -20.74 -16.66 -14.30
N ARG A 474 -21.07 -17.20 -15.48
CA ARG A 474 -22.41 -17.72 -15.77
C ARG A 474 -22.77 -18.94 -14.89
N GLN A 475 -21.80 -19.81 -14.60
CA GLN A 475 -22.00 -20.92 -13.66
C GLN A 475 -22.26 -20.42 -12.25
N ALA A 476 -21.49 -19.44 -11.77
CA ALA A 476 -21.67 -18.81 -10.47
C ALA A 476 -23.05 -18.15 -10.36
N SER A 477 -23.50 -17.44 -11.41
CA SER A 477 -24.84 -16.86 -11.49
C SER A 477 -25.94 -17.92 -11.36
N GLY A 478 -25.84 -19.02 -12.07
CA GLY A 478 -26.78 -20.14 -11.96
C GLY A 478 -26.84 -20.74 -10.55
N LEU A 479 -25.69 -20.90 -9.89
CA LEU A 479 -25.61 -21.38 -8.51
C LEU A 479 -26.14 -20.36 -7.50
N ALA A 480 -25.90 -19.07 -7.70
CA ALA A 480 -26.44 -18.02 -6.83
C ALA A 480 -27.99 -17.95 -6.90
N ARG A 481 -28.60 -18.15 -8.09
CA ARG A 481 -30.07 -18.32 -8.22
C ARG A 481 -30.56 -19.52 -7.45
N GLN A 482 -29.95 -20.70 -7.62
CA GLN A 482 -30.32 -21.90 -6.88
C GLN A 482 -30.18 -21.73 -5.36
N LEU A 483 -29.16 -20.99 -4.93
CA LEU A 483 -28.95 -20.65 -3.53
C LEU A 483 -30.06 -19.74 -2.99
N GLY A 484 -30.49 -18.75 -3.77
CA GLY A 484 -31.66 -17.90 -3.47
C GLY A 484 -32.96 -18.68 -3.30
N GLU A 485 -33.15 -19.76 -4.07
CA GLU A 485 -34.32 -20.65 -4.05
C GLU A 485 -34.22 -21.81 -3.05
N ALA A 486 -33.04 -22.03 -2.46
CA ALA A 486 -32.82 -23.11 -1.49
C ALA A 486 -33.81 -22.96 -0.30
N VAL A 487 -34.35 -24.09 0.18
CA VAL A 487 -35.37 -24.10 1.25
C VAL A 487 -34.78 -24.55 2.61
N SER A 488 -33.50 -24.83 2.68
CA SER A 488 -32.84 -25.27 3.89
C SER A 488 -31.33 -25.07 3.81
N ILE A 489 -30.67 -24.92 4.98
CA ILE A 489 -29.22 -24.84 5.13
C ILE A 489 -28.50 -26.01 4.46
N ARG A 490 -29.04 -27.22 4.59
CA ARG A 490 -28.45 -28.45 4.00
C ARG A 490 -28.35 -28.36 2.48
N ARG A 491 -29.30 -27.66 1.81
CA ARG A 491 -29.25 -27.44 0.37
C ARG A 491 -28.41 -26.21 0.02
N ALA A 492 -28.41 -25.18 0.86
CA ALA A 492 -27.69 -23.92 0.63
C ALA A 492 -26.17 -24.07 0.79
N ALA A 493 -25.69 -24.71 1.85
CA ALA A 493 -24.27 -24.76 2.20
C ALA A 493 -23.34 -25.30 1.07
N PRO A 494 -23.64 -26.39 0.35
CA PRO A 494 -22.79 -26.84 -0.75
C PRO A 494 -22.82 -25.88 -1.96
N LEU A 495 -23.90 -25.13 -2.16
CA LEU A 495 -23.98 -24.12 -3.22
C LEU A 495 -23.11 -22.91 -2.89
N VAL A 496 -23.11 -22.46 -1.63
CA VAL A 496 -22.25 -21.38 -1.14
C VAL A 496 -20.78 -21.71 -1.38
N ALA A 497 -20.33 -22.91 -1.02
CA ALA A 497 -18.93 -23.34 -1.22
C ALA A 497 -18.54 -23.29 -2.71
N ARG A 498 -19.42 -23.70 -3.60
CA ARG A 498 -19.16 -23.68 -5.04
C ARG A 498 -19.18 -22.24 -5.62
N VAL A 499 -20.12 -21.40 -5.17
CA VAL A 499 -20.16 -19.98 -5.57
C VAL A 499 -18.86 -19.28 -5.16
N ARG A 500 -18.40 -19.52 -3.93
CA ARG A 500 -17.14 -18.98 -3.44
C ARG A 500 -15.94 -19.45 -4.26
N ALA A 501 -15.82 -20.74 -4.53
CA ALA A 501 -14.73 -21.28 -5.34
C ALA A 501 -14.69 -20.65 -6.74
N LEU A 502 -15.86 -20.50 -7.39
CA LEU A 502 -15.95 -19.86 -8.70
C LEU A 502 -15.60 -18.36 -8.64
N ALA A 503 -15.98 -17.65 -7.57
CA ALA A 503 -15.63 -16.25 -7.40
C ALA A 503 -14.09 -16.06 -7.36
N TYR A 504 -13.38 -16.92 -6.65
CA TYR A 504 -11.92 -16.93 -6.65
C TYR A 504 -11.33 -17.33 -8.00
N GLN A 505 -11.90 -18.34 -8.67
CA GLN A 505 -11.46 -18.74 -10.00
C GLN A 505 -11.64 -17.64 -11.05
N ILE A 506 -12.72 -16.86 -10.96
CA ILE A 506 -12.97 -15.68 -11.78
C ILE A 506 -11.91 -14.59 -11.51
N ALA A 507 -11.52 -14.39 -10.25
CA ALA A 507 -10.58 -13.36 -9.85
C ALA A 507 -9.13 -13.76 -10.17
N GLU A 508 -8.69 -14.91 -9.70
CA GLU A 508 -7.29 -15.31 -9.63
C GLU A 508 -6.93 -16.41 -10.65
N GLY A 509 -7.92 -17.14 -11.13
CA GLY A 509 -7.69 -18.38 -11.87
C GLY A 509 -7.48 -19.57 -10.92
N PHE A 510 -7.37 -20.76 -11.48
CA PHE A 510 -7.10 -21.99 -10.73
C PHE A 510 -6.49 -23.05 -11.64
N ASP A 511 -5.29 -23.53 -11.27
CA ASP A 511 -4.62 -24.65 -11.92
C ASP A 511 -5.43 -25.95 -11.68
N VAL A 512 -6.23 -26.33 -12.66
CA VAL A 512 -7.21 -27.43 -12.54
C VAL A 512 -6.52 -28.78 -12.70
N ASP A 513 -5.51 -28.87 -13.56
CA ASP A 513 -4.81 -30.12 -13.89
C ASP A 513 -3.55 -30.33 -13.03
N GLY A 514 -3.12 -29.32 -12.25
CA GLY A 514 -2.01 -29.41 -11.31
C GLY A 514 -0.63 -29.43 -11.98
N ASP A 515 -0.52 -28.89 -13.21
CA ASP A 515 0.72 -28.87 -13.97
C ASP A 515 1.63 -27.67 -13.59
N GLY A 516 1.17 -26.80 -12.70
CA GLY A 516 1.87 -25.60 -12.24
C GLY A 516 1.82 -24.42 -13.21
N ARG A 517 0.96 -24.47 -14.23
CA ARG A 517 0.75 -23.43 -15.22
C ARG A 517 -0.72 -23.01 -15.24
N MET A 518 -0.96 -21.77 -15.65
CA MET A 518 -2.33 -21.27 -15.87
C MET A 518 -2.62 -21.27 -17.37
N SER A 519 -3.34 -22.27 -17.82
CA SER A 519 -3.78 -22.35 -19.23
C SER A 519 -4.91 -21.33 -19.50
N PHE A 520 -5.03 -20.89 -20.76
CA PHE A 520 -6.13 -20.00 -21.14
C PHE A 520 -7.48 -20.73 -21.27
N ASP A 521 -7.45 -22.05 -21.29
CA ASP A 521 -8.63 -22.91 -21.45
C ASP A 521 -9.36 -23.14 -20.11
N GLY A 522 -9.80 -22.05 -19.47
CA GLY A 522 -10.68 -22.08 -18.30
C GLY A 522 -9.97 -22.06 -16.92
N GLU A 523 -8.65 -22.02 -16.87
CA GLU A 523 -7.87 -21.90 -15.63
C GLU A 523 -7.57 -20.46 -15.28
N ALA A 524 -7.26 -19.62 -16.29
CA ALA A 524 -6.93 -18.22 -16.10
C ALA A 524 -8.14 -17.39 -15.66
N GLY A 525 -7.92 -16.44 -14.75
CA GLY A 525 -8.87 -15.47 -14.24
C GLY A 525 -8.56 -14.04 -14.66
N MET A 526 -9.16 -13.06 -13.94
CA MET A 526 -8.97 -11.64 -14.23
C MET A 526 -7.51 -11.20 -14.12
N GLN A 527 -6.74 -11.75 -13.19
CA GLN A 527 -5.32 -11.41 -13.04
C GLN A 527 -4.50 -11.71 -14.31
N GLN A 528 -4.73 -12.85 -14.93
CA GLN A 528 -4.02 -13.21 -16.17
C GLN A 528 -4.53 -12.37 -17.35
N LEU A 529 -5.81 -12.02 -17.37
CA LEU A 529 -6.39 -11.11 -18.35
C LEU A 529 -5.73 -9.73 -18.27
N GLU A 530 -5.64 -9.14 -17.08
CA GLU A 530 -4.96 -7.86 -16.84
C GLU A 530 -3.48 -7.92 -17.23
N ALA A 531 -2.78 -9.01 -16.93
CA ALA A 531 -1.38 -9.18 -17.34
C ALA A 531 -1.21 -9.06 -18.86
N HIS A 532 -2.11 -9.65 -19.63
CA HIS A 532 -2.08 -9.53 -21.10
C HIS A 532 -2.51 -8.15 -21.60
N LEU A 533 -3.39 -7.45 -20.90
CA LEU A 533 -3.69 -6.04 -21.20
C LEU A 533 -2.45 -5.15 -20.97
N TYR A 534 -1.71 -5.37 -19.89
CA TYR A 534 -0.46 -4.63 -19.65
C TYR A 534 0.60 -4.89 -20.71
N LEU A 535 0.77 -6.14 -21.17
CA LEU A 535 1.69 -6.47 -22.26
C LEU A 535 1.23 -5.83 -23.59
N LEU A 536 -0.07 -5.78 -23.84
CA LEU A 536 -0.64 -5.08 -24.98
C LEU A 536 -0.27 -3.60 -24.94
N LEU A 537 -0.55 -2.93 -23.84
CA LEU A 537 -0.28 -1.48 -23.67
C LEU A 537 1.21 -1.18 -23.83
N GLU A 538 2.08 -2.00 -23.24
CA GLU A 538 3.53 -1.85 -23.34
C GLU A 538 4.02 -1.98 -24.78
N GLY A 539 3.57 -2.99 -25.51
CA GLY A 539 3.95 -3.20 -26.91
C GLY A 539 3.41 -2.13 -27.86
N GLU A 540 2.30 -1.46 -27.50
CA GLU A 540 1.76 -0.30 -28.22
C GLU A 540 2.39 1.03 -27.77
N SER A 541 3.37 1.02 -26.87
CA SER A 541 3.98 2.21 -26.27
C SER A 541 2.94 3.11 -25.56
N LEU A 542 1.89 2.51 -25.01
CA LEU A 542 0.82 3.16 -24.26
C LEU A 542 1.09 3.07 -22.75
N PRO A 543 0.59 4.02 -21.93
CA PRO A 543 0.70 3.95 -20.49
C PRO A 543 0.12 2.63 -19.93
N ARG A 544 0.86 1.98 -19.04
CA ARG A 544 0.44 0.72 -18.39
C ARG A 544 -0.49 0.98 -17.20
N GLU A 545 -1.60 1.66 -17.44
CA GLU A 545 -2.61 1.94 -16.42
C GLU A 545 -3.97 1.44 -16.94
N LEU A 546 -4.72 0.74 -16.07
CA LEU A 546 -6.13 0.43 -16.30
C LEU A 546 -6.93 1.32 -15.36
N ARG A 547 -7.68 2.30 -15.89
CA ARG A 547 -8.42 3.33 -15.12
C ARG A 547 -9.91 3.05 -15.04
#